data_eb16a85f9f369eee5002e0abd05043d9
#
_entry.id   eb16a85f9f369eee5002e0abd05043d9
#
_cell.length_a   1.000
_cell.length_b   1.000
_cell.length_c   1.000
_cell.angle_alpha   90.00
_cell.angle_beta   90.00
_cell.angle_gamma   90.00
#
_symmetry.space_group_name_H-M   'P 1'
#
loop_
_entity.id
_entity.type
_entity.pdbx_description
1 polymer ?
#
loop_
_entity_poly.entity_id
_entity_poly.type
_entity_poly.pdbx_seq_one_letter_code
_entity_poly.pdbx_strand_id
1 'polypeptide(L)'
;LPGLVGACIIAYATKAVPLPTFDFSFIDLSRVPELIQNYTIFGLGFPPLSTFVKAIPMAITCYIIAFGDFVFAEAVINEADAVRQDEFLNYDSNRTNIICGFRNLLLALVAPYGAVLSGPLWGATHMSILERYKHGRKDMDSLFGGLWSMNCTLMIGTIWMGFVSLFKPCLQVAMSVTMMVQAWGCFYLSIEMCKTRLEMSIAGITAIF
;
A
#
# COMPACT_ATOMS: atom_id res chain seq x y z
N LEU A 1 -11.88 -6.93 -8.82
CA LEU A 1 -12.72 -7.67 -7.85
C LEU A 1 -12.99 -9.12 -8.26
N PRO A 2 -13.48 -9.46 -9.51
CA PRO A 2 -13.78 -10.85 -9.87
C PRO A 2 -12.59 -11.81 -9.73
N GLY A 3 -11.39 -11.38 -10.15
CA GLY A 3 -10.18 -12.19 -10.04
C GLY A 3 -9.79 -12.48 -8.59
N LEU A 4 -9.94 -11.52 -7.67
CA LEU A 4 -9.67 -11.73 -6.25
C LEU A 4 -10.66 -12.73 -5.63
N VAL A 5 -11.95 -12.57 -5.94
CA VAL A 5 -12.98 -13.52 -5.48
C VAL A 5 -12.72 -14.92 -6.01
N GLY A 6 -12.39 -15.05 -7.31
CA GLY A 6 -11.99 -16.33 -7.90
C GLY A 6 -10.78 -16.95 -7.24
N ALA A 7 -9.73 -16.17 -6.97
CA ALA A 7 -8.55 -16.63 -6.27
C ALA A 7 -8.86 -17.10 -4.83
N CYS A 8 -9.70 -16.40 -4.10
CA CYS A 8 -10.16 -16.82 -2.77
C CYS A 8 -10.96 -18.13 -2.82
N ILE A 9 -11.88 -18.27 -3.79
CA ILE A 9 -12.65 -19.50 -3.97
C ILE A 9 -11.71 -20.69 -4.24
N ILE A 10 -10.74 -20.52 -5.14
CA ILE A 10 -9.77 -21.57 -5.45
C ILE A 10 -8.92 -21.91 -4.20
N ALA A 11 -8.46 -20.89 -3.46
CA ALA A 11 -7.68 -21.10 -2.24
C ALA A 11 -8.45 -21.88 -1.17
N TYR A 12 -9.74 -21.64 -1.01
CA TYR A 12 -10.60 -22.44 -0.12
C TYR A 12 -10.84 -23.85 -0.65
N ALA A 13 -11.13 -23.98 -1.94
CA ALA A 13 -11.38 -25.29 -2.57
C ALA A 13 -10.16 -26.21 -2.50
N THR A 14 -8.96 -25.67 -2.65
CA THR A 14 -7.68 -26.39 -2.54
C THR A 14 -7.19 -26.57 -1.11
N LYS A 15 -7.91 -26.05 -0.12
CA LYS A 15 -7.52 -26.03 1.31
C LYS A 15 -6.15 -25.34 1.55
N ALA A 16 -5.73 -24.49 0.64
CA ALA A 16 -4.53 -23.68 0.82
C ALA A 16 -4.68 -22.63 1.95
N VAL A 17 -5.92 -22.29 2.25
CA VAL A 17 -6.29 -21.32 3.28
C VAL A 17 -7.32 -21.95 4.21
N PRO A 18 -7.21 -21.79 5.55
CA PRO A 18 -8.18 -22.31 6.50
C PRO A 18 -9.55 -21.64 6.30
N LEU A 19 -10.61 -22.38 6.56
CA LEU A 19 -11.95 -21.82 6.53
C LEU A 19 -12.09 -20.67 7.53
N PRO A 20 -12.86 -19.62 7.19
CA PRO A 20 -13.08 -18.50 8.09
C PRO A 20 -13.79 -18.97 9.36
N THR A 21 -13.31 -18.52 10.49
CA THR A 21 -13.98 -18.70 11.78
C THR A 21 -14.80 -17.45 12.06
N PHE A 22 -16.08 -17.63 12.39
CA PHE A 22 -16.94 -16.50 12.78
C PHE A 22 -16.73 -16.18 14.26
N ASP A 23 -16.21 -14.98 14.52
CA ASP A 23 -16.09 -14.43 15.86
C ASP A 23 -16.96 -13.16 15.92
N PHE A 24 -18.00 -13.17 16.75
CA PHE A 24 -18.92 -12.05 16.91
C PHE A 24 -18.46 -11.02 17.95
N SER A 25 -17.27 -11.19 18.51
CA SER A 25 -16.72 -10.24 19.47
C SER A 25 -16.32 -8.90 18.81
N PHE A 26 -16.27 -7.86 19.62
CA PHE A 26 -15.66 -6.59 19.26
C PHE A 26 -14.21 -6.54 19.71
N ILE A 27 -13.46 -5.60 19.17
CA ILE A 27 -12.07 -5.39 19.57
C ILE A 27 -11.99 -5.12 21.09
N ASP A 28 -11.11 -5.84 21.74
CA ASP A 28 -10.89 -5.70 23.18
C ASP A 28 -9.92 -4.56 23.46
N LEU A 29 -10.47 -3.40 23.83
CA LEU A 29 -9.70 -2.21 24.16
C LEU A 29 -8.95 -2.32 25.51
N SER A 30 -9.29 -3.31 26.35
CA SER A 30 -8.58 -3.51 27.62
C SER A 30 -7.14 -3.92 27.43
N ARG A 31 -6.80 -4.48 26.25
CA ARG A 31 -5.42 -4.88 25.90
C ARG A 31 -4.55 -3.74 25.37
N VAL A 32 -5.11 -2.55 25.12
CA VAL A 32 -4.35 -1.41 24.61
C VAL A 32 -3.18 -1.01 25.51
N PRO A 33 -3.30 -0.95 26.84
CA PRO A 33 -2.16 -0.65 27.72
C PRO A 33 -1.04 -1.69 27.61
N GLU A 34 -1.38 -2.97 27.50
CA GLU A 34 -0.42 -4.07 27.30
C GLU A 34 0.31 -3.91 25.96
N LEU A 35 -0.42 -3.57 24.89
CA LEU A 35 0.18 -3.32 23.57
C LEU A 35 1.13 -2.13 23.58
N ILE A 36 0.74 -1.04 24.25
CA ILE A 36 1.61 0.13 24.39
C ILE A 36 2.90 -0.23 25.15
N GLN A 37 2.77 -0.99 26.23
CA GLN A 37 3.90 -1.37 27.04
C GLN A 37 4.85 -2.36 26.34
N ASN A 38 4.32 -3.33 25.59
CA ASN A 38 5.13 -4.38 24.98
C ASN A 38 5.66 -4.03 23.59
N TYR A 39 5.08 -3.01 22.93
CA TYR A 39 5.33 -2.83 21.50
C TYR A 39 5.63 -1.39 21.09
N THR A 40 5.65 -0.44 22.00
CA THR A 40 6.00 0.94 21.70
C THR A 40 7.24 1.37 22.46
N ILE A 41 7.85 2.47 22.03
CA ILE A 41 8.98 3.07 22.73
C ILE A 41 8.63 3.53 24.16
N PHE A 42 7.35 3.78 24.45
CA PHE A 42 6.89 4.18 25.79
C PHE A 42 7.01 3.06 26.81
N GLY A 43 6.94 1.81 26.38
CA GLY A 43 7.13 0.65 27.24
C GLY A 43 8.50 0.00 27.12
N LEU A 44 9.01 -0.15 25.90
CA LEU A 44 10.29 -0.81 25.63
C LEU A 44 11.50 0.12 25.80
N GLY A 45 11.28 1.45 25.83
CA GLY A 45 12.35 2.43 25.81
C GLY A 45 13.02 2.56 24.43
N PHE A 46 13.99 3.45 24.34
CA PHE A 46 14.75 3.65 23.10
C PHE A 46 15.75 2.50 22.89
N PRO A 47 15.77 1.90 21.69
CA PRO A 47 16.72 0.85 21.37
C PRO A 47 18.15 1.41 21.36
N PRO A 48 19.18 0.58 21.66
CA PRO A 48 20.55 0.99 21.64
C PRO A 48 21.01 1.42 20.24
N LEU A 49 21.96 2.35 20.16
CA LEU A 49 22.47 2.90 18.91
C LEU A 49 22.96 1.81 17.94
N SER A 50 23.50 0.71 18.47
CA SER A 50 23.96 -0.43 17.67
C SER A 50 22.84 -1.07 16.84
N THR A 51 21.61 -1.03 17.32
CA THR A 51 20.45 -1.53 16.58
C THR A 51 20.15 -0.65 15.36
N PHE A 52 20.25 0.67 15.51
CA PHE A 52 20.08 1.59 14.39
C PHE A 52 21.16 1.39 13.33
N VAL A 53 22.43 1.23 13.74
CA VAL A 53 23.53 0.97 12.80
C VAL A 53 23.30 -0.33 12.01
N LYS A 54 22.84 -1.39 12.66
CA LYS A 54 22.51 -2.66 12.01
C LYS A 54 21.31 -2.55 11.05
N ALA A 55 20.38 -1.63 11.31
CA ALA A 55 19.21 -1.41 10.48
C ALA A 55 19.49 -0.58 9.21
N ILE A 56 20.61 0.16 9.15
CA ILE A 56 20.93 1.06 8.03
C ILE A 56 20.83 0.38 6.65
N PRO A 57 21.46 -0.78 6.39
CA PRO A 57 21.39 -1.40 5.06
C PRO A 57 19.95 -1.71 4.65
N MET A 58 19.15 -2.24 5.57
CA MET A 58 17.75 -2.53 5.32
C MET A 58 16.95 -1.24 5.09
N ALA A 59 17.20 -0.20 5.88
CA ALA A 59 16.53 1.09 5.74
C ALA A 59 16.82 1.74 4.38
N ILE A 60 18.07 1.67 3.90
CA ILE A 60 18.44 2.17 2.57
C ILE A 60 17.69 1.39 1.48
N THR A 61 17.68 0.06 1.56
CA THR A 61 16.95 -0.78 0.60
C THR A 61 15.46 -0.47 0.58
N CYS A 62 14.83 -0.40 1.74
CA CYS A 62 13.43 -0.02 1.86
C CYS A 62 13.15 1.38 1.31
N TYR A 63 14.05 2.33 1.54
CA TYR A 63 13.91 3.69 1.02
C TYR A 63 14.01 3.74 -0.51
N ILE A 64 14.94 3.00 -1.11
CA ILE A 64 15.08 2.92 -2.57
C ILE A 64 13.80 2.37 -3.20
N ILE A 65 13.23 1.30 -2.62
CA ILE A 65 11.96 0.72 -3.08
C ILE A 65 10.82 1.72 -2.93
N ALA A 66 10.70 2.36 -1.76
CA ALA A 66 9.64 3.34 -1.51
C ALA A 66 9.76 4.57 -2.41
N PHE A 67 11.00 5.02 -2.71
CA PHE A 67 11.24 6.13 -3.61
C PHE A 67 10.76 5.81 -5.03
N GLY A 68 10.90 4.57 -5.47
CA GLY A 68 10.34 4.10 -6.74
C GLY A 68 8.83 4.35 -6.85
N ASP A 69 8.08 4.17 -5.78
CA ASP A 69 6.63 4.44 -5.75
C ASP A 69 6.30 5.93 -5.98
N PHE A 70 7.13 6.86 -5.49
CA PHE A 70 6.93 8.29 -5.73
C PHE A 70 7.20 8.67 -7.18
N VAL A 71 8.26 8.13 -7.77
CA VAL A 71 8.60 8.34 -9.19
C VAL A 71 7.52 7.75 -10.09
N PHE A 72 7.05 6.56 -9.76
CA PHE A 72 5.94 5.91 -10.45
C PHE A 72 4.67 6.77 -10.39
N ALA A 73 4.32 7.27 -9.21
CA ALA A 73 3.17 8.14 -9.00
C ALA A 73 3.23 9.39 -9.87
N GLU A 74 4.39 10.05 -9.90
CA GLU A 74 4.59 11.26 -10.68
C GLU A 74 4.43 10.99 -12.19
N ALA A 75 5.01 9.90 -12.69
CA ALA A 75 4.92 9.54 -14.10
C ALA A 75 3.46 9.28 -14.53
N VAL A 76 2.71 8.50 -13.75
CA VAL A 76 1.32 8.16 -14.07
C VAL A 76 0.39 9.36 -13.94
N ILE A 77 0.63 10.24 -12.96
CA ILE A 77 -0.14 11.48 -12.79
C ILE A 77 0.13 12.42 -13.97
N ASN A 78 1.38 12.60 -14.37
CA ASN A 78 1.74 13.45 -15.51
C ASN A 78 1.13 12.93 -16.81
N GLU A 79 1.08 11.62 -17.02
CA GLU A 79 0.40 11.00 -18.15
C GLU A 79 -1.12 11.30 -18.13
N ALA A 80 -1.74 11.20 -16.96
CA ALA A 80 -3.17 11.48 -16.81
C ALA A 80 -3.49 12.97 -17.02
N ASP A 81 -2.67 13.87 -16.51
CA ASP A 81 -2.80 15.32 -16.70
C ASP A 81 -2.59 15.75 -18.16
N ALA A 82 -1.73 15.06 -18.89
CA ALA A 82 -1.51 15.35 -20.31
C ALA A 82 -2.76 15.09 -21.18
N VAL A 83 -3.62 14.16 -20.75
CA VAL A 83 -4.90 13.87 -21.44
C VAL A 83 -5.99 14.85 -21.03
N ARG A 84 -5.99 15.31 -19.78
CA ARG A 84 -7.03 16.16 -19.22
C ARG A 84 -6.60 17.63 -19.22
N GLN A 85 -7.43 18.49 -19.84
CA GLN A 85 -7.12 19.91 -20.00
C GLN A 85 -7.94 20.85 -19.09
N ASP A 86 -8.96 20.33 -18.43
CA ASP A 86 -9.89 21.11 -17.61
C ASP A 86 -9.50 21.18 -16.12
N GLU A 87 -8.70 20.23 -15.65
CA GLU A 87 -8.21 20.16 -14.28
C GLU A 87 -6.74 19.71 -14.27
N PHE A 88 -6.05 20.01 -13.19
CA PHE A 88 -4.64 19.70 -12.99
C PHE A 88 -4.41 19.13 -11.59
N LEU A 89 -3.68 18.02 -11.52
CA LEU A 89 -3.27 17.40 -10.26
C LEU A 89 -1.95 18.01 -9.78
N ASN A 90 -2.02 18.90 -8.80
CA ASN A 90 -0.83 19.49 -8.20
C ASN A 90 -0.08 18.46 -7.33
N TYR A 91 0.62 17.54 -7.97
CA TYR A 91 1.45 16.54 -7.33
C TYR A 91 2.92 17.00 -7.30
N ASP A 92 3.55 16.83 -6.15
CA ASP A 92 4.97 17.11 -5.92
C ASP A 92 5.58 15.94 -5.15
N SER A 93 6.47 15.19 -5.82
CA SER A 93 7.15 14.02 -5.25
C SER A 93 7.93 14.35 -4.00
N ASN A 94 8.64 15.49 -3.97
CA ASN A 94 9.47 15.88 -2.84
C ASN A 94 8.62 16.18 -1.61
N ARG A 95 7.57 16.99 -1.79
CA ARG A 95 6.62 17.31 -0.72
C ARG A 95 5.96 16.05 -0.17
N THR A 96 5.52 15.17 -1.05
CA THR A 96 4.85 13.91 -0.66
C THR A 96 5.81 12.99 0.07
N ASN A 97 7.06 12.87 -0.39
CA ASN A 97 8.10 12.08 0.27
C ASN A 97 8.39 12.59 1.69
N ILE A 98 8.54 13.91 1.86
CA ILE A 98 8.77 14.52 3.18
C ILE A 98 7.58 14.25 4.13
N ILE A 99 6.35 14.44 3.66
CA ILE A 99 5.14 14.18 4.45
C ILE A 99 5.06 12.69 4.83
N CYS A 100 5.33 11.78 3.90
CA CYS A 100 5.35 10.34 4.18
C CYS A 100 6.45 9.97 5.17
N GLY A 101 7.63 10.56 5.04
CA GLY A 101 8.73 10.37 5.99
C GLY A 101 8.36 10.79 7.40
N PHE A 102 7.76 11.97 7.55
CA PHE A 102 7.30 12.46 8.86
C PHE A 102 6.19 11.58 9.43
N ARG A 103 5.19 11.21 8.61
CA ARG A 103 4.14 10.27 9.02
C ARG A 103 4.71 8.94 9.51
N ASN A 104 5.65 8.36 8.76
CA ASN A 104 6.27 7.09 9.12
C ASN A 104 7.10 7.19 10.39
N LEU A 105 7.77 8.32 10.62
CA LEU A 105 8.47 8.59 11.87
C LEU A 105 7.49 8.58 13.06
N LEU A 106 6.38 9.29 12.96
CA LEU A 106 5.35 9.30 14.00
C LEU A 106 4.77 7.90 14.24
N LEU A 107 4.46 7.16 13.17
CA LEU A 107 3.95 5.80 13.27
C LEU A 107 4.97 4.85 13.92
N ALA A 108 6.26 4.98 13.60
CA ALA A 108 7.31 4.18 14.23
C ALA A 108 7.41 4.43 15.75
N LEU A 109 7.10 5.64 16.21
CA LEU A 109 7.10 5.98 17.64
C LEU A 109 5.87 5.41 18.38
N VAL A 110 4.70 5.45 17.75
CA VAL A 110 3.41 5.17 18.41
C VAL A 110 2.86 3.78 18.05
N ALA A 111 3.01 3.37 16.79
CA ALA A 111 2.43 2.14 16.26
C ALA A 111 3.34 1.48 15.22
N PRO A 112 4.48 0.91 15.63
CA PRO A 112 5.50 0.39 14.70
C PRO A 112 5.02 -0.73 13.79
N TYR A 113 3.89 -1.38 14.11
CA TYR A 113 3.29 -2.41 13.22
C TYR A 113 2.48 -1.86 12.08
N GLY A 114 2.01 -0.64 12.19
CA GLY A 114 1.23 0.03 11.17
C GLY A 114 2.06 0.87 10.21
N ALA A 115 3.37 0.85 10.33
CA ALA A 115 4.27 1.62 9.49
C ALA A 115 4.19 1.11 8.05
N VAL A 116 3.35 1.71 7.28
CA VAL A 116 3.24 1.43 5.85
C VAL A 116 4.05 2.48 5.11
N LEU A 117 5.12 2.02 4.52
CA LEU A 117 5.96 2.80 3.63
C LEU A 117 5.32 2.91 2.24
N SER A 118 4.08 3.23 2.13
CA SER A 118 3.50 3.34 0.80
C SER A 118 3.68 4.74 0.25
N GLY A 119 4.11 4.83 -0.97
CA GLY A 119 3.95 5.98 -1.82
C GLY A 119 2.47 6.29 -2.05
N PRO A 120 2.16 7.40 -2.75
CA PRO A 120 0.79 7.83 -3.00
C PRO A 120 0.01 6.92 -3.95
N LEU A 121 0.71 6.14 -4.77
CA LEU A 121 0.12 5.18 -5.68
C LEU A 121 0.52 3.77 -5.29
N TRP A 122 -0.44 2.98 -4.89
CA TRP A 122 -0.25 1.57 -4.62
C TRP A 122 -1.42 0.76 -5.13
N GLY A 123 -1.06 -0.17 -5.99
CA GLY A 123 -1.99 -1.15 -6.51
C GLY A 123 -2.99 -0.63 -7.53
N ALA A 124 -3.81 -1.56 -7.97
CA ALA A 124 -4.79 -1.38 -9.04
C ALA A 124 -5.85 -0.31 -8.75
N THR A 125 -6.07 0.04 -7.47
CA THR A 125 -7.07 1.03 -7.09
C THR A 125 -6.71 2.41 -7.58
N HIS A 126 -5.47 2.85 -7.39
CA HIS A 126 -5.02 4.18 -7.82
C HIS A 126 -4.92 4.28 -9.34
N MET A 127 -4.49 3.21 -10.00
CA MET A 127 -4.51 3.14 -11.46
C MET A 127 -5.93 3.29 -12.01
N SER A 128 -6.91 2.61 -11.39
CA SER A 128 -8.32 2.74 -11.77
C SER A 128 -8.88 4.14 -11.52
N ILE A 129 -8.41 4.84 -10.48
CA ILE A 129 -8.78 6.22 -10.18
C ILE A 129 -8.24 7.14 -11.27
N LEU A 130 -6.98 7.01 -11.65
CA LEU A 130 -6.35 7.83 -12.68
C LEU A 130 -6.94 7.59 -14.06
N GLU A 131 -7.31 6.35 -14.39
CA GLU A 131 -8.05 6.08 -15.62
C GLU A 131 -9.40 6.81 -15.67
N ARG A 132 -10.15 6.82 -14.58
CA ARG A 132 -11.39 7.59 -14.50
C ARG A 132 -11.15 9.10 -14.58
N TYR A 133 -10.07 9.57 -13.97
CA TYR A 133 -9.68 10.96 -14.03
C TYR A 133 -9.45 11.43 -15.47
N LYS A 134 -8.85 10.60 -16.33
CA LYS A 134 -8.65 10.87 -17.76
C LYS A 134 -9.97 11.11 -18.52
N HIS A 135 -11.09 10.50 -18.07
CA HIS A 135 -12.39 10.61 -18.70
C HIS A 135 -13.20 11.85 -18.31
N GLY A 136 -12.73 12.61 -17.34
CA GLY A 136 -13.33 13.87 -16.92
C GLY A 136 -14.05 13.84 -15.58
N ARG A 137 -14.55 15.00 -15.16
CA ARG A 137 -15.10 15.22 -13.82
C ARG A 137 -16.31 14.35 -13.48
N LYS A 138 -17.18 14.10 -14.46
CA LYS A 138 -18.40 13.29 -14.25
C LYS A 138 -18.09 11.87 -13.77
N ASP A 139 -17.01 11.29 -14.26
CA ASP A 139 -16.59 9.94 -13.88
C ASP A 139 -15.94 9.92 -12.49
N MET A 140 -15.48 11.09 -12.01
CA MET A 140 -14.90 11.26 -10.69
C MET A 140 -15.92 11.50 -9.58
N ASP A 141 -17.10 12.06 -9.89
CA ASP A 141 -18.11 12.42 -8.89
C ASP A 141 -18.57 11.21 -8.05
N SER A 142 -18.75 10.05 -8.67
CA SER A 142 -19.11 8.80 -7.97
C SER A 142 -17.95 8.19 -7.17
N LEU A 143 -16.71 8.49 -7.54
CA LEU A 143 -15.53 7.91 -6.95
C LEU A 143 -15.27 8.43 -5.54
N PHE A 144 -15.43 9.74 -5.31
CA PHE A 144 -15.23 10.35 -3.99
C PHE A 144 -16.18 9.76 -2.95
N GLY A 145 -17.46 9.60 -3.29
CA GLY A 145 -18.43 8.95 -2.42
C GLY A 145 -18.07 7.49 -2.14
N GLY A 146 -17.63 6.76 -3.17
CA GLY A 146 -17.20 5.36 -3.03
C GLY A 146 -15.97 5.20 -2.16
N LEU A 147 -14.95 6.02 -2.31
CA LEU A 147 -13.73 6.00 -1.48
C LEU A 147 -14.04 6.35 -0.03
N TRP A 148 -14.87 7.36 0.22
CA TRP A 148 -15.28 7.73 1.55
C TRP A 148 -16.06 6.61 2.24
N SER A 149 -17.04 6.02 1.55
CA SER A 149 -17.80 4.89 2.05
C SER A 149 -16.92 3.68 2.36
N MET A 150 -15.93 3.40 1.49
CA MET A 150 -14.95 2.34 1.71
C MET A 150 -14.14 2.58 2.98
N ASN A 151 -13.62 3.78 3.19
CA ASN A 151 -12.83 4.12 4.37
C ASN A 151 -13.68 4.02 5.66
N CYS A 152 -14.90 4.52 5.66
CA CYS A 152 -15.82 4.39 6.79
C CYS A 152 -16.15 2.92 7.09
N THR A 153 -16.39 2.11 6.06
CA THR A 153 -16.67 0.68 6.21
C THR A 153 -15.46 -0.07 6.77
N LEU A 154 -14.25 0.27 6.32
CA LEU A 154 -13.02 -0.31 6.87
C LEU A 154 -12.82 0.05 8.34
N MET A 155 -13.06 1.31 8.72
CA MET A 155 -12.97 1.73 10.12
C MET A 155 -13.95 0.94 11.01
N ILE A 156 -15.21 0.83 10.61
CA ILE A 156 -16.23 0.06 11.35
C ILE A 156 -15.90 -1.45 11.33
N GLY A 157 -15.50 -1.96 10.15
CA GLY A 157 -15.17 -3.37 9.97
C GLY A 157 -13.99 -3.83 10.81
N THR A 158 -12.99 -2.97 11.06
CA THR A 158 -11.84 -3.32 11.91
C THR A 158 -12.18 -3.42 13.39
N ILE A 159 -13.26 -2.79 13.84
CA ILE A 159 -13.73 -2.86 15.24
C ILE A 159 -14.47 -4.17 15.50
N TRP A 160 -15.11 -4.74 14.47
CA TRP A 160 -15.87 -5.97 14.60
C TRP A 160 -15.02 -7.19 14.19
N MET A 161 -14.70 -8.05 15.15
CA MET A 161 -13.87 -9.24 14.92
C MET A 161 -14.50 -10.23 13.95
N GLY A 162 -15.83 -10.25 13.81
CA GLY A 162 -16.51 -11.05 12.80
C GLY A 162 -16.11 -10.70 11.36
N PHE A 163 -15.97 -9.42 11.08
CA PHE A 163 -15.48 -8.95 9.77
C PHE A 163 -14.02 -9.32 9.58
N VAL A 164 -13.18 -9.05 10.58
CA VAL A 164 -11.74 -9.34 10.52
C VAL A 164 -11.49 -10.85 10.35
N SER A 165 -12.18 -11.71 11.11
CA SER A 165 -12.02 -13.15 11.06
C SER A 165 -12.47 -13.76 9.72
N LEU A 166 -13.49 -13.17 9.10
CA LEU A 166 -13.96 -13.57 7.77
C LEU A 166 -12.91 -13.33 6.68
N PHE A 167 -12.28 -12.16 6.72
CA PHE A 167 -11.33 -11.74 5.68
C PHE A 167 -9.88 -12.14 5.96
N LYS A 168 -9.51 -12.38 7.21
CA LYS A 168 -8.16 -12.74 7.62
C LYS A 168 -7.55 -13.90 6.81
N PRO A 169 -8.25 -15.01 6.55
CA PRO A 169 -7.69 -16.09 5.74
C PRO A 169 -7.40 -15.70 4.29
N CYS A 170 -8.22 -14.82 3.72
CA CYS A 170 -8.06 -14.35 2.34
C CYS A 170 -6.99 -13.25 2.20
N LEU A 171 -6.49 -12.70 3.30
CA LEU A 171 -5.54 -11.58 3.27
C LEU A 171 -4.27 -11.93 2.48
N GLN A 172 -3.71 -13.11 2.68
CA GLN A 172 -2.51 -13.55 1.97
C GLN A 172 -2.74 -13.66 0.45
N VAL A 173 -3.90 -14.20 0.05
CA VAL A 173 -4.29 -14.29 -1.37
C VAL A 173 -4.47 -12.89 -1.96
N ALA A 174 -5.16 -12.01 -1.24
CA ALA A 174 -5.37 -10.62 -1.65
C ALA A 174 -4.03 -9.87 -1.79
N MET A 175 -3.13 -10.02 -0.84
CA MET A 175 -1.80 -9.42 -0.90
C MET A 175 -0.99 -9.95 -2.07
N SER A 176 -1.01 -11.25 -2.33
CA SER A 176 -0.29 -11.86 -3.45
C SER A 176 -0.80 -11.33 -4.79
N VAL A 177 -2.12 -11.26 -4.99
CA VAL A 177 -2.71 -10.72 -6.21
C VAL A 177 -2.38 -9.23 -6.38
N THR A 178 -2.45 -8.45 -5.31
CA THR A 178 -2.11 -7.02 -5.34
C THR A 178 -0.64 -6.81 -5.70
N MET A 179 0.26 -7.59 -5.09
CA MET A 179 1.69 -7.52 -5.39
C MET A 179 2.02 -7.92 -6.84
N MET A 180 1.32 -8.91 -7.38
CA MET A 180 1.49 -9.27 -8.80
C MET A 180 1.06 -8.13 -9.73
N VAL A 181 -0.07 -7.49 -9.46
CA VAL A 181 -0.55 -6.35 -10.26
C VAL A 181 0.42 -5.17 -10.15
N GLN A 182 0.90 -4.88 -8.94
CA GLN A 182 1.87 -3.82 -8.71
C GLN A 182 3.21 -4.10 -9.42
N ALA A 183 3.71 -5.32 -9.31
CA ALA A 183 4.93 -5.74 -9.99
C ALA A 183 4.80 -5.58 -11.51
N TRP A 184 3.66 -5.97 -12.08
CA TRP A 184 3.39 -5.77 -13.50
C TRP A 184 3.38 -4.29 -13.88
N GLY A 185 2.71 -3.44 -13.10
CA GLY A 185 2.69 -2.00 -13.34
C GLY A 185 4.08 -1.36 -13.29
N CYS A 186 4.88 -1.73 -12.28
CA CYS A 186 6.26 -1.26 -12.15
C CYS A 186 7.13 -1.74 -13.33
N PHE A 187 6.96 -2.97 -13.76
CA PHE A 187 7.70 -3.53 -14.89
C PHE A 187 7.35 -2.80 -16.20
N TYR A 188 6.07 -2.60 -16.45
CA TYR A 188 5.59 -1.88 -17.63
C TYR A 188 6.18 -0.46 -17.68
N LEU A 189 6.06 0.28 -16.60
CA LEU A 189 6.57 1.65 -16.53
C LEU A 189 8.09 1.72 -16.64
N SER A 190 8.79 0.77 -16.02
CA SER A 190 10.27 0.72 -16.12
C SER A 190 10.73 0.57 -17.56
N ILE A 191 10.03 -0.23 -18.37
CA ILE A 191 10.33 -0.37 -19.80
C ILE A 191 10.03 0.94 -20.55
N GLU A 192 8.92 1.59 -20.24
CA GLU A 192 8.47 2.81 -20.90
C GLU A 192 9.41 3.99 -20.60
N MET A 193 9.93 4.07 -19.39
CA MET A 193 10.89 5.10 -18.97
C MET A 193 12.28 4.90 -19.56
N CYS A 194 12.66 3.68 -19.93
CA CYS A 194 13.96 3.37 -20.52
C CYS A 194 14.02 3.83 -21.98
N LYS A 195 14.93 4.76 -22.27
CA LYS A 195 15.12 5.31 -23.64
C LYS A 195 16.12 4.50 -24.47
N THR A 196 17.02 3.78 -23.85
CA THR A 196 18.08 3.02 -24.51
C THR A 196 18.04 1.54 -24.16
N ARG A 197 18.57 0.69 -25.07
CA ARG A 197 18.69 -0.76 -24.80
C ARG A 197 19.55 -1.08 -23.59
N LEU A 198 20.56 -0.23 -23.32
CA LEU A 198 21.42 -0.39 -22.15
C LEU A 198 20.64 -0.16 -20.86
N GLU A 199 19.82 0.90 -20.79
CA GLU A 199 18.96 1.18 -19.65
C GLU A 199 17.97 0.04 -19.40
N MET A 200 17.33 -0.49 -20.46
CA MET A 200 16.43 -1.65 -20.33
C MET A 200 17.16 -2.89 -19.78
N SER A 201 18.38 -3.13 -20.25
CA SER A 201 19.18 -4.26 -19.77
C SER A 201 19.57 -4.11 -18.30
N ILE A 202 19.98 -2.91 -17.89
CA ILE A 202 20.31 -2.60 -16.50
C ILE A 202 19.07 -2.73 -15.62
N ALA A 203 17.94 -2.15 -16.02
CA ALA A 203 16.68 -2.27 -15.30
C ALA A 203 16.23 -3.73 -15.16
N GLY A 204 16.33 -4.52 -16.23
CA GLY A 204 15.99 -5.94 -16.22
C GLY A 204 16.88 -6.76 -15.27
N ILE A 205 18.19 -6.52 -15.28
CA ILE A 205 19.12 -7.19 -14.36
C ILE A 205 18.83 -6.79 -12.92
N THR A 206 18.63 -5.50 -12.65
CA THR A 206 18.35 -4.99 -11.29
C THR A 206 17.03 -5.52 -10.73
N ALA A 207 16.05 -5.84 -11.59
CA ALA A 207 14.77 -6.41 -11.17
C ALA A 207 14.85 -7.90 -10.75
N ILE A 208 15.94 -8.59 -11.12
CA ILE A 208 16.15 -10.01 -10.78
C ILE A 208 16.86 -10.16 -9.43
N PHE A 209 17.64 -9.18 -9.02
CA PHE A 209 18.42 -9.15 -7.77
C PHE A 209 17.74 -8.30 -6.70
#